data_68ecc9fb0b107f48f15c4b4bc93f2ef4
#
_entry.id   68ecc9fb0b107f48f15c4b4bc93f2ef4
#
_cell.length_a   1.000
_cell.length_b   1.000
_cell.length_c   1.000
_cell.angle_alpha   90.00
_cell.angle_beta   90.00
_cell.angle_gamma   90.00
#
_symmetry.space_group_name_H-M   'P 1'
#
loop_
_entity.id
_entity.type
_entity.pdbx_description
1 polymer ?
#
loop_
_entity_poly.entity_id
_entity_poly.type
_entity_poly.pdbx_seq_one_letter_code
_entity_poly.pdbx_strand_id
1 'polypeptide(L)'
;MASQKQQYTILYGRLSQEDERAGESNSILHQRELLESYAQAKGFENTLFLADDGYSGTNFDRPSWKKIIEMIEAGEVSTLIVKDTSRLGREYLQVGSYMEIYFPQKNVRFIAVNDGVDSAVESSNDFNPIRNWANELHAKDTSRKVRAVKKLQAERGERLGGKPPYGYKTSEADPTHLEPDAEAAEVVRQIFTLCASGKGPSQIARILTEQNILTPANYYFQKTGKTHHGRDPLRPCAWSGTTVSDILGNLVYLGHTVGLRRTTISYKNKTIVQRPKSEQFLVENTHPPLISQEQWQIVQEVRQHKKRTAKHMDEPNIFSGLVFCADCGKPMVLHRATTMKKLEYNFKCYTYGKKGKTACSAHHIRECDLTQIVLDDLRRVTHFARMKERQFAAHINQKNSAELRQEMNRVLRELDAMKKRSAELSKLFKRLYEDNVLGRVTDEQYRMLSGDYTDEQRMLEEQIPQKEQRLAQLQAREANVDAFIEKAKQYTTIDTLTPELLRLFIQRIEIGERDVKYSRNASQAIRIIYRDIGLVDSAMQPDEQQPKILPPLSEVIPLPA
;
A
#
# COMPACT_ATOMS: atom_id res chain seq x y z
N MET A 1 48.21 49.91 -15.87
CA MET A 1 48.73 48.65 -15.38
C MET A 1 47.59 47.85 -14.78
N ALA A 2 47.09 46.83 -15.47
CA ALA A 2 46.05 45.97 -14.94
C ALA A 2 46.65 45.14 -13.78
N SER A 3 46.07 45.26 -12.60
CA SER A 3 46.44 44.44 -11.45
C SER A 3 46.26 42.97 -11.85
N GLN A 4 47.37 42.20 -11.93
CA GLN A 4 47.28 40.75 -12.09
C GLN A 4 46.53 40.21 -10.88
N LYS A 5 45.29 39.79 -11.06
CA LYS A 5 44.53 39.07 -10.06
C LYS A 5 45.31 37.80 -9.74
N GLN A 6 45.65 37.60 -8.49
CA GLN A 6 46.36 36.42 -8.00
C GLN A 6 45.43 35.22 -8.20
N GLN A 7 45.82 34.29 -9.08
CA GLN A 7 45.01 33.10 -9.40
C GLN A 7 45.33 31.95 -8.43
N TYR A 8 44.33 31.17 -8.08
CA TYR A 8 44.44 30.03 -7.18
C TYR A 8 44.70 28.73 -7.94
N THR A 9 45.45 27.85 -7.30
CA THR A 9 45.51 26.42 -7.61
C THR A 9 44.57 25.69 -6.69
N ILE A 10 43.46 25.18 -7.22
CA ILE A 10 42.45 24.46 -6.42
C ILE A 10 42.82 22.98 -6.31
N LEU A 11 42.86 22.47 -5.08
CA LEU A 11 43.01 21.06 -4.75
C LEU A 11 41.64 20.52 -4.36
N TYR A 12 41.05 19.64 -5.18
CA TYR A 12 39.69 19.18 -4.94
C TYR A 12 39.62 17.71 -4.55
N GLY A 13 39.00 17.46 -3.40
CA GLY A 13 38.72 16.12 -2.86
C GLY A 13 37.21 15.78 -2.87
N ARG A 14 36.89 14.50 -3.04
CA ARG A 14 35.52 14.02 -2.90
C ARG A 14 35.48 12.61 -2.29
N LEU A 15 34.57 12.41 -1.33
CA LEU A 15 34.28 11.10 -0.76
C LEU A 15 32.76 10.82 -0.89
N SER A 16 32.40 9.61 -1.28
CA SER A 16 31.01 9.17 -1.29
C SER A 16 30.77 8.18 -0.15
N GLN A 17 29.51 8.04 0.32
CA GLN A 17 29.14 7.04 1.32
C GLN A 17 29.47 5.59 0.91
N GLU A 18 29.62 5.33 -0.38
CA GLU A 18 30.03 4.03 -0.93
C GLU A 18 31.54 3.81 -0.78
N ASP A 19 32.33 4.89 -0.85
CA ASP A 19 33.78 4.84 -0.72
C ASP A 19 34.25 4.63 0.74
N GLU A 20 33.43 5.05 1.75
CA GLU A 20 33.69 4.79 3.17
C GLU A 20 33.71 3.29 3.52
N ARG A 21 32.93 2.48 2.79
CA ARG A 21 32.87 1.02 2.99
C ARG A 21 34.01 0.24 2.37
N ALA A 22 34.79 0.86 1.53
CA ALA A 22 35.88 0.22 0.75
C ALA A 22 37.26 0.27 1.41
N GLY A 23 37.39 0.84 2.62
CA GLY A 23 38.63 0.83 3.41
C GLY A 23 39.43 2.13 3.41
N GLU A 24 40.39 2.21 4.32
CA GLU A 24 41.10 3.41 4.81
C GLU A 24 41.83 4.32 3.78
N SER A 25 42.06 3.88 2.56
CA SER A 25 42.86 4.65 1.57
C SER A 25 42.13 5.83 0.90
N ASN A 26 40.87 6.02 1.19
CA ASN A 26 39.99 6.98 0.50
C ASN A 26 39.52 8.15 1.37
N SER A 27 40.07 8.36 2.56
CA SER A 27 39.63 9.48 3.41
C SER A 27 39.97 10.83 2.78
N ILE A 28 39.20 11.85 3.04
CA ILE A 28 39.41 13.24 2.59
C ILE A 28 40.80 13.75 3.06
N LEU A 29 41.23 13.32 4.26
CA LEU A 29 42.54 13.69 4.80
C LEU A 29 43.68 13.16 3.93
N HIS A 30 43.66 11.89 3.55
CA HIS A 30 44.66 11.30 2.67
C HIS A 30 44.66 11.92 1.26
N GLN A 31 43.45 12.28 0.76
CA GLN A 31 43.40 13.00 -0.54
C GLN A 31 44.04 14.37 -0.42
N ARG A 32 43.82 15.09 0.68
CA ARG A 32 44.40 16.38 0.96
C ARG A 32 45.92 16.30 1.02
N GLU A 33 46.46 15.40 1.84
CA GLU A 33 47.91 15.19 1.98
C GLU A 33 48.60 14.87 0.64
N LEU A 34 47.98 13.98 -0.16
CA LEU A 34 48.48 13.62 -1.48
C LEU A 34 48.50 14.83 -2.42
N LEU A 35 47.43 15.60 -2.47
CA LEU A 35 47.29 16.75 -3.37
C LEU A 35 48.21 17.91 -2.95
N GLU A 36 48.35 18.19 -1.66
CA GLU A 36 49.26 19.21 -1.13
C GLU A 36 50.72 18.82 -1.38
N SER A 37 51.11 17.56 -1.16
CA SER A 37 52.44 17.04 -1.47
C SER A 37 52.78 17.15 -2.96
N TYR A 38 51.82 16.78 -3.83
CA TYR A 38 51.99 16.91 -5.27
C TYR A 38 52.13 18.36 -5.71
N ALA A 39 51.30 19.26 -5.20
CA ALA A 39 51.34 20.68 -5.52
C ALA A 39 52.67 21.30 -5.10
N GLN A 40 53.16 20.98 -3.89
CA GLN A 40 54.47 21.43 -3.41
C GLN A 40 55.61 20.89 -4.26
N ALA A 41 55.61 19.59 -4.59
CA ALA A 41 56.64 18.96 -5.41
C ALA A 41 56.74 19.53 -6.84
N LYS A 42 55.59 20.02 -7.38
CA LYS A 42 55.51 20.63 -8.72
C LYS A 42 55.61 22.16 -8.72
N GLY A 43 55.78 22.80 -7.55
CA GLY A 43 55.92 24.23 -7.41
C GLY A 43 54.66 25.05 -7.66
N PHE A 44 53.46 24.46 -7.40
CA PHE A 44 52.23 25.22 -7.47
C PHE A 44 52.07 26.11 -6.23
N GLU A 45 51.86 27.39 -6.47
CA GLU A 45 51.63 28.40 -5.43
C GLU A 45 50.15 28.70 -5.26
N ASN A 46 49.78 29.43 -4.19
CA ASN A 46 48.39 29.85 -3.87
C ASN A 46 47.38 28.67 -3.89
N THR A 47 47.72 27.58 -3.23
CA THR A 47 46.87 26.40 -3.17
C THR A 47 45.69 26.60 -2.23
N LEU A 48 44.48 26.19 -2.66
CA LEU A 48 43.27 26.18 -1.86
C LEU A 48 42.64 24.80 -1.93
N PHE A 49 42.50 24.11 -0.76
CA PHE A 49 41.84 22.82 -0.69
C PHE A 49 40.33 22.98 -0.47
N LEU A 50 39.55 22.34 -1.34
CA LEU A 50 38.09 22.26 -1.24
C LEU A 50 37.65 20.79 -1.35
N ALA A 51 36.65 20.38 -0.57
CA ALA A 51 36.19 19.00 -0.59
C ALA A 51 34.67 18.91 -0.43
N ASP A 52 34.09 17.87 -1.05
CA ASP A 52 32.67 17.46 -0.87
C ASP A 52 32.67 16.06 -0.26
N ASP A 53 32.27 15.98 1.01
CA ASP A 53 32.14 14.74 1.77
C ASP A 53 30.70 14.22 1.77
N GLY A 54 30.53 12.93 1.53
CA GLY A 54 29.20 12.28 1.46
C GLY A 54 28.45 12.47 0.11
N TYR A 55 29.07 13.11 -0.89
CA TYR A 55 28.42 13.38 -2.18
C TYR A 55 28.77 12.37 -3.26
N SER A 56 27.76 11.89 -3.98
CA SER A 56 27.93 10.94 -5.09
C SER A 56 28.64 11.58 -6.29
N GLY A 57 29.47 10.79 -6.98
CA GLY A 57 30.10 11.19 -8.24
C GLY A 57 29.18 11.23 -9.46
N THR A 58 27.89 10.90 -9.32
CA THR A 58 26.95 10.81 -10.43
C THR A 58 26.22 12.12 -10.75
N ASN A 59 26.39 13.17 -9.95
CA ASN A 59 25.88 14.50 -10.22
C ASN A 59 26.92 15.57 -9.82
N PHE A 60 26.70 16.80 -10.28
CA PHE A 60 27.57 17.95 -9.98
C PHE A 60 26.85 18.96 -9.04
N ASP A 61 25.77 18.60 -8.41
CA ASP A 61 25.07 19.41 -7.41
C ASP A 61 25.73 19.26 -6.04
N ARG A 62 26.91 19.86 -5.86
CA ARG A 62 27.79 19.79 -4.70
C ARG A 62 28.26 21.18 -4.29
N PRO A 63 28.24 21.52 -3.00
CA PRO A 63 28.56 22.87 -2.52
C PRO A 63 29.97 23.35 -2.92
N SER A 64 31.02 22.54 -2.65
CA SER A 64 32.39 22.91 -2.98
C SER A 64 32.62 22.95 -4.48
N TRP A 65 32.01 22.04 -5.24
CA TRP A 65 32.07 22.06 -6.70
C TRP A 65 31.46 23.34 -7.28
N LYS A 66 30.29 23.76 -6.81
CA LYS A 66 29.64 25.02 -7.24
C LYS A 66 30.52 26.21 -6.97
N LYS A 67 31.14 26.26 -5.80
CA LYS A 67 32.10 27.31 -5.46
C LYS A 67 33.30 27.33 -6.39
N ILE A 68 33.83 26.15 -6.77
CA ILE A 68 34.92 26.06 -7.75
C ILE A 68 34.51 26.63 -9.10
N ILE A 69 33.31 26.30 -9.58
CA ILE A 69 32.77 26.82 -10.84
C ILE A 69 32.62 28.36 -10.78
N GLU A 70 32.07 28.89 -9.68
CA GLU A 70 31.94 30.35 -9.46
C GLU A 70 33.31 31.05 -9.49
N MET A 71 34.33 30.46 -8.84
CA MET A 71 35.69 30.98 -8.87
C MET A 71 36.35 30.91 -10.27
N ILE A 72 36.07 29.84 -11.04
CA ILE A 72 36.51 29.71 -12.43
C ILE A 72 35.83 30.78 -13.30
N GLU A 73 34.52 31.00 -13.13
CA GLU A 73 33.78 32.06 -13.86
C GLU A 73 34.31 33.47 -13.52
N ALA A 74 34.74 33.70 -12.27
CA ALA A 74 35.39 34.95 -11.85
C ALA A 74 36.83 35.11 -12.37
N GLY A 75 37.39 34.08 -13.04
CA GLY A 75 38.77 34.10 -13.54
C GLY A 75 39.84 34.00 -12.43
N GLU A 76 39.47 33.48 -11.27
CA GLU A 76 40.34 33.39 -10.09
C GLU A 76 41.11 32.05 -9.99
N VAL A 77 40.87 31.10 -10.90
CA VAL A 77 41.48 29.78 -10.88
C VAL A 77 42.37 29.58 -12.10
N SER A 78 43.64 29.22 -11.88
CA SER A 78 44.60 28.84 -12.94
C SER A 78 44.67 27.33 -13.13
N THR A 79 44.56 26.56 -12.04
CA THR A 79 44.77 25.12 -12.06
C THR A 79 43.80 24.40 -11.12
N LEU A 80 43.24 23.28 -11.58
CA LEU A 80 42.44 22.38 -10.77
C LEU A 80 43.10 21.01 -10.70
N ILE A 81 43.48 20.58 -9.49
CA ILE A 81 44.15 19.30 -9.24
C ILE A 81 43.24 18.37 -8.47
N VAL A 82 43.06 17.16 -8.95
CA VAL A 82 42.31 16.08 -8.29
C VAL A 82 43.14 14.82 -8.14
N LYS A 83 42.79 13.94 -7.20
CA LYS A 83 43.50 12.67 -7.03
C LYS A 83 43.39 11.80 -8.28
N ASP A 84 42.19 11.64 -8.79
CA ASP A 84 41.84 10.88 -9.99
C ASP A 84 40.58 11.48 -10.66
N THR A 85 40.33 11.17 -11.92
CA THR A 85 39.19 11.71 -12.69
C THR A 85 37.83 11.32 -12.10
N SER A 86 37.77 10.22 -11.32
CA SER A 86 36.55 9.83 -10.65
C SER A 86 36.11 10.80 -9.54
N ARG A 87 37.08 11.60 -8.99
CA ARG A 87 36.75 12.66 -7.99
C ARG A 87 36.04 13.82 -8.66
N LEU A 88 36.33 14.12 -9.92
CA LEU A 88 35.59 15.09 -10.70
C LEU A 88 34.13 14.61 -10.90
N GLY A 89 33.93 13.41 -11.44
CA GLY A 89 32.65 12.81 -11.67
C GLY A 89 32.71 11.40 -12.25
N ARG A 90 31.57 10.69 -12.24
CA ARG A 90 31.42 9.35 -12.84
C ARG A 90 30.55 9.37 -14.10
N GLU A 91 30.08 10.55 -14.54
CA GLU A 91 29.30 10.70 -15.75
C GLU A 91 30.16 11.18 -16.92
N TYR A 92 30.35 10.31 -17.90
CA TYR A 92 31.25 10.52 -19.04
C TYR A 92 31.01 11.84 -19.78
N LEU A 93 29.72 12.13 -20.13
CA LEU A 93 29.40 13.31 -20.93
C LEU A 93 29.72 14.62 -20.20
N GLN A 94 29.43 14.70 -18.91
CA GLN A 94 29.68 15.91 -18.14
C GLN A 94 31.18 16.09 -17.81
N VAL A 95 31.84 15.01 -17.39
CA VAL A 95 33.30 15.05 -17.14
C VAL A 95 34.07 15.42 -18.42
N GLY A 96 33.71 14.80 -19.54
CA GLY A 96 34.31 15.12 -20.84
C GLY A 96 34.03 16.58 -21.25
N SER A 97 32.81 17.07 -21.07
CA SER A 97 32.47 18.48 -21.34
C SER A 97 33.28 19.45 -20.49
N TYR A 98 33.51 19.16 -19.21
CA TYR A 98 34.38 19.99 -18.37
C TYR A 98 35.84 19.95 -18.84
N MET A 99 36.39 18.76 -19.14
CA MET A 99 37.81 18.59 -19.48
C MET A 99 38.13 19.06 -20.89
N GLU A 100 37.25 18.81 -21.86
CA GLU A 100 37.54 19.06 -23.28
C GLU A 100 37.04 20.43 -23.75
N ILE A 101 36.01 21.00 -23.10
CA ILE A 101 35.37 22.25 -23.54
C ILE A 101 35.52 23.34 -22.47
N TYR A 102 35.01 23.11 -21.26
CA TYR A 102 34.82 24.16 -20.27
C TYR A 102 36.17 24.68 -19.70
N PHE A 103 37.05 23.78 -19.21
CA PHE A 103 38.33 24.19 -18.64
C PHE A 103 39.25 24.84 -19.69
N PRO A 104 39.38 24.31 -20.92
CA PRO A 104 40.13 25.00 -21.97
C PRO A 104 39.55 26.36 -22.33
N GLN A 105 38.26 26.54 -22.43
CA GLN A 105 37.61 27.86 -22.69
C GLN A 105 37.91 28.88 -21.59
N LYS A 106 38.11 28.44 -20.35
CA LYS A 106 38.42 29.30 -19.20
C LYS A 106 39.92 29.40 -18.90
N ASN A 107 40.77 28.80 -19.72
CA ASN A 107 42.23 28.68 -19.52
C ASN A 107 42.61 28.06 -18.16
N VAL A 108 41.83 27.07 -17.69
CA VAL A 108 42.09 26.33 -16.45
C VAL A 108 42.81 25.04 -16.78
N ARG A 109 44.02 24.85 -16.25
CA ARG A 109 44.76 23.59 -16.35
C ARG A 109 44.14 22.56 -15.42
N PHE A 110 43.84 21.37 -15.95
CA PHE A 110 43.29 20.26 -15.18
C PHE A 110 44.34 19.15 -15.01
N ILE A 111 44.53 18.68 -13.77
CA ILE A 111 45.47 17.61 -13.44
C ILE A 111 44.77 16.54 -12.60
N ALA A 112 44.85 15.25 -13.01
CA ALA A 112 44.45 14.09 -12.21
C ALA A 112 45.70 13.24 -11.90
N VAL A 113 46.15 13.32 -10.64
CA VAL A 113 47.49 12.84 -10.23
C VAL A 113 47.68 11.35 -10.49
N ASN A 114 46.76 10.50 -9.98
CA ASN A 114 46.87 9.04 -10.11
C ASN A 114 46.59 8.53 -11.53
N ASP A 115 45.86 9.33 -12.30
CA ASP A 115 45.52 8.97 -13.68
C ASP A 115 46.60 9.40 -14.67
N GLY A 116 47.58 10.21 -14.22
CA GLY A 116 48.59 10.77 -15.10
C GLY A 116 48.02 11.71 -16.15
N VAL A 117 46.86 12.33 -15.88
CA VAL A 117 46.20 13.28 -16.77
C VAL A 117 46.66 14.68 -16.44
N ASP A 118 47.13 15.41 -17.46
CA ASP A 118 47.48 16.81 -17.35
C ASP A 118 47.08 17.51 -18.66
N SER A 119 46.14 18.43 -18.60
CA SER A 119 45.62 19.13 -19.78
C SER A 119 46.65 19.99 -20.51
N ALA A 120 47.80 20.28 -19.87
CA ALA A 120 48.92 20.99 -20.52
C ALA A 120 49.83 20.06 -21.36
N VAL A 121 49.68 18.73 -21.29
CA VAL A 121 50.47 17.73 -22.00
C VAL A 121 49.59 17.00 -23.01
N GLU A 122 49.75 17.25 -24.31
CA GLU A 122 48.93 16.70 -25.39
C GLU A 122 48.84 15.17 -25.37
N SER A 123 49.92 14.45 -25.10
CA SER A 123 49.94 12.98 -25.09
C SER A 123 49.13 12.33 -23.95
N SER A 124 48.75 13.06 -22.91
CA SER A 124 47.96 12.53 -21.78
C SER A 124 46.45 12.54 -22.02
N ASN A 125 45.97 13.25 -23.04
CA ASN A 125 44.56 13.45 -23.32
C ASN A 125 43.93 12.35 -24.19
N ASP A 126 44.73 11.62 -24.99
CA ASP A 126 44.22 10.62 -25.96
C ASP A 126 43.53 9.41 -25.32
N PHE A 127 43.83 9.08 -24.07
CA PHE A 127 43.21 7.95 -23.35
C PHE A 127 42.02 8.32 -22.46
N ASN A 128 41.71 9.59 -22.31
CA ASN A 128 40.63 10.06 -21.46
C ASN A 128 39.21 9.52 -21.86
N PRO A 129 38.84 9.49 -23.15
CA PRO A 129 37.56 8.95 -23.58
C PRO A 129 37.38 7.47 -23.20
N ILE A 130 38.45 6.67 -23.34
CA ILE A 130 38.44 5.24 -23.02
C ILE A 130 38.30 5.01 -21.51
N ARG A 131 39.01 5.77 -20.69
CA ARG A 131 38.92 5.71 -19.23
C ARG A 131 37.54 6.10 -18.73
N ASN A 132 36.97 7.17 -19.25
CA ASN A 132 35.66 7.63 -18.92
C ASN A 132 34.57 6.60 -19.32
N TRP A 133 34.69 5.99 -20.50
CA TRP A 133 33.84 4.91 -20.96
C TRP A 133 33.94 3.66 -20.06
N ALA A 134 35.13 3.26 -19.63
CA ALA A 134 35.34 2.14 -18.71
C ALA A 134 34.71 2.41 -17.35
N ASN A 135 34.82 3.63 -16.80
CA ASN A 135 34.15 4.04 -15.55
C ASN A 135 32.62 4.01 -15.67
N GLU A 136 32.07 4.43 -16.81
CA GLU A 136 30.61 4.35 -17.06
C GLU A 136 30.15 2.90 -17.16
N LEU A 137 30.86 2.03 -17.86
CA LEU A 137 30.56 0.61 -17.93
C LEU A 137 30.59 -0.04 -16.55
N HIS A 138 31.56 0.27 -15.72
CA HIS A 138 31.66 -0.25 -14.36
C HIS A 138 30.47 0.20 -13.51
N ALA A 139 30.06 1.47 -13.58
CA ALA A 139 28.89 1.98 -12.86
C ALA A 139 27.60 1.30 -13.33
N LYS A 140 27.46 1.07 -14.64
CA LYS A 140 26.31 0.36 -15.24
C LYS A 140 26.27 -1.11 -14.80
N ASP A 141 27.42 -1.79 -14.81
CA ASP A 141 27.52 -3.19 -14.40
C ASP A 141 27.22 -3.37 -12.91
N THR A 142 27.80 -2.53 -12.05
CA THR A 142 27.50 -2.49 -10.61
C THR A 142 26.01 -2.29 -10.36
N SER A 143 25.37 -1.35 -11.08
CA SER A 143 23.91 -1.14 -10.96
C SER A 143 23.11 -2.37 -11.38
N ARG A 144 23.54 -3.10 -12.43
CA ARG A 144 22.89 -4.36 -12.84
C ARG A 144 23.01 -5.44 -11.77
N LYS A 145 24.22 -5.63 -11.22
CA LYS A 145 24.48 -6.62 -10.17
C LYS A 145 23.64 -6.34 -8.92
N VAL A 146 23.61 -5.09 -8.45
CA VAL A 146 22.79 -4.68 -7.30
C VAL A 146 21.30 -4.91 -7.56
N ARG A 147 20.81 -4.61 -8.77
CA ARG A 147 19.40 -4.86 -9.11
C ARG A 147 19.06 -6.34 -9.17
N ALA A 148 19.98 -7.18 -9.68
CA ALA A 148 19.81 -8.64 -9.72
C ALA A 148 19.75 -9.23 -8.31
N VAL A 149 20.65 -8.83 -7.42
CA VAL A 149 20.62 -9.27 -6.01
C VAL A 149 19.34 -8.84 -5.31
N LYS A 150 18.93 -7.56 -5.47
CA LYS A 150 17.67 -7.08 -4.90
C LYS A 150 16.44 -7.82 -5.43
N LYS A 151 16.47 -8.24 -6.70
CA LYS A 151 15.40 -9.04 -7.28
C LYS A 151 15.34 -10.43 -6.63
N LEU A 152 16.47 -11.09 -6.50
CA LEU A 152 16.57 -12.41 -5.85
C LEU A 152 16.12 -12.36 -4.37
N GLN A 153 16.53 -11.32 -3.63
CA GLN A 153 16.09 -11.10 -2.27
C GLN A 153 14.56 -10.88 -2.19
N ALA A 154 14.00 -10.10 -3.12
CA ALA A 154 12.56 -9.88 -3.18
C ALA A 154 11.77 -11.16 -3.48
N GLU A 155 12.29 -12.03 -4.37
CA GLU A 155 11.72 -13.35 -4.70
C GLU A 155 11.73 -14.31 -3.50
N ARG A 156 12.74 -14.19 -2.63
CA ARG A 156 12.84 -14.97 -1.38
C ARG A 156 12.03 -14.39 -0.22
N GLY A 157 11.38 -13.23 -0.42
CA GLY A 157 10.66 -12.55 0.65
C GLY A 157 11.57 -11.87 1.68
N GLU A 158 12.87 -11.78 1.40
CA GLU A 158 13.83 -11.08 2.24
C GLU A 158 13.57 -9.57 2.19
N ARG A 159 13.80 -8.92 3.32
CA ARG A 159 13.69 -7.47 3.41
C ARG A 159 14.84 -6.80 2.68
N LEU A 160 14.51 -5.86 1.79
CA LEU A 160 15.51 -5.12 0.98
C LEU A 160 16.26 -4.01 1.75
N GLY A 161 16.32 -4.07 3.06
CA GLY A 161 16.99 -3.10 3.92
C GLY A 161 16.16 -1.83 4.20
N GLY A 162 16.78 -0.83 4.81
CA GLY A 162 16.13 0.42 5.23
C GLY A 162 15.49 0.35 6.62
N LYS A 163 14.70 1.36 7.00
CA LYS A 163 13.97 1.41 8.26
C LYS A 163 12.90 0.30 8.33
N PRO A 164 12.79 -0.47 9.44
CA PRO A 164 11.68 -1.40 9.60
C PRO A 164 10.34 -0.65 9.63
N PRO A 165 9.25 -1.27 9.13
CA PRO A 165 7.90 -0.73 9.28
C PRO A 165 7.56 -0.52 10.77
N TYR A 166 6.79 0.52 11.09
CA TYR A 166 6.33 0.77 12.45
C TYR A 166 5.55 -0.44 12.97
N GLY A 167 5.80 -0.87 14.20
CA GLY A 167 5.27 -2.11 14.76
C GLY A 167 6.21 -3.32 14.64
N TYR A 168 7.29 -3.17 13.85
CA TYR A 168 8.32 -4.20 13.71
C TYR A 168 9.71 -3.64 13.99
N LYS A 169 10.59 -4.50 14.45
CA LYS A 169 12.04 -4.32 14.51
C LYS A 169 12.73 -5.32 13.59
N THR A 170 13.97 -5.05 13.26
CA THR A 170 14.81 -6.02 12.56
C THR A 170 15.22 -7.13 13.52
N SER A 171 15.13 -8.40 13.12
CA SER A 171 15.62 -9.52 13.93
C SER A 171 17.11 -9.39 14.19
N GLU A 172 17.53 -9.69 15.41
CA GLU A 172 18.95 -9.72 15.78
C GLU A 172 19.67 -10.92 15.17
N ALA A 173 18.95 -12.05 15.00
CA ALA A 173 19.50 -13.28 14.41
C ALA A 173 19.65 -13.18 12.89
N ASP A 174 18.72 -12.51 12.21
CA ASP A 174 18.71 -12.33 10.76
C ASP A 174 18.20 -10.93 10.36
N PRO A 175 19.10 -10.04 9.94
CA PRO A 175 18.71 -8.68 9.53
C PRO A 175 17.74 -8.59 8.34
N THR A 176 17.54 -9.69 7.62
CA THR A 176 16.60 -9.75 6.49
C THR A 176 15.16 -10.04 6.93
N HIS A 177 14.94 -10.43 8.20
CA HIS A 177 13.64 -10.75 8.77
C HIS A 177 13.14 -9.69 9.77
N LEU A 178 11.82 -9.67 9.95
CA LEU A 178 11.13 -8.76 10.86
C LEU A 178 10.62 -9.51 12.08
N GLU A 179 10.75 -8.87 13.26
CA GLU A 179 10.16 -9.31 14.52
C GLU A 179 9.23 -8.22 15.06
N PRO A 180 8.11 -8.59 15.73
CA PRO A 180 7.24 -7.60 16.38
C PRO A 180 8.00 -6.77 17.42
N ASP A 181 7.82 -5.45 17.40
CA ASP A 181 8.23 -4.55 18.46
C ASP A 181 7.05 -4.38 19.42
N ALA A 182 7.19 -4.85 20.67
CA ALA A 182 6.07 -4.96 21.60
C ALA A 182 5.30 -3.66 21.79
N GLU A 183 5.99 -2.51 21.96
CA GLU A 183 5.36 -1.20 22.16
C GLU A 183 4.68 -0.69 20.88
N ALA A 184 5.42 -0.69 19.78
CA ALA A 184 4.91 -0.18 18.49
C ALA A 184 3.86 -1.10 17.88
N ALA A 185 3.93 -2.42 18.10
CA ALA A 185 2.95 -3.40 17.62
C ALA A 185 1.57 -3.16 18.25
N GLU A 186 1.54 -2.81 19.55
CA GLU A 186 0.29 -2.50 20.24
C GLU A 186 -0.42 -1.28 19.64
N VAL A 187 0.34 -0.23 19.34
CA VAL A 187 -0.20 0.94 18.64
C VAL A 187 -0.74 0.60 17.25
N VAL A 188 -0.07 -0.28 16.52
CA VAL A 188 -0.58 -0.76 15.23
C VAL A 188 -1.91 -1.51 15.42
N ARG A 189 -2.02 -2.43 16.38
CA ARG A 189 -3.27 -3.13 16.69
C ARG A 189 -4.39 -2.15 17.05
N GLN A 190 -4.08 -1.14 17.87
CA GLN A 190 -5.02 -0.06 18.22
C GLN A 190 -5.50 0.70 16.98
N ILE A 191 -4.61 1.04 16.04
CA ILE A 191 -4.98 1.71 14.79
C ILE A 191 -5.97 0.87 13.99
N PHE A 192 -5.73 -0.44 13.85
CA PHE A 192 -6.62 -1.34 13.12
C PHE A 192 -7.96 -1.51 13.85
N THR A 193 -7.99 -1.65 15.16
CA THR A 193 -9.20 -1.72 15.98
C THR A 193 -10.04 -0.44 15.87
N LEU A 194 -9.42 0.73 15.98
CA LEU A 194 -10.11 2.01 15.79
C LEU A 194 -10.67 2.16 14.37
N CYS A 195 -9.97 1.67 13.34
CA CYS A 195 -10.49 1.68 11.97
C CYS A 195 -11.66 0.70 11.82
N ALA A 196 -11.55 -0.52 12.34
CA ALA A 196 -12.63 -1.51 12.37
C ALA A 196 -13.89 -0.98 13.07
N SER A 197 -13.73 -0.16 14.12
CA SER A 197 -14.83 0.55 14.78
C SER A 197 -15.43 1.70 13.97
N GLY A 198 -14.96 1.94 12.73
CA GLY A 198 -15.50 2.92 11.79
C GLY A 198 -14.87 4.31 11.86
N LYS A 199 -13.79 4.50 12.62
CA LYS A 199 -13.08 5.78 12.67
C LYS A 199 -12.20 5.95 11.43
N GLY A 200 -12.26 7.15 10.84
CA GLY A 200 -11.42 7.48 9.68
C GLY A 200 -9.96 7.77 10.06
N PRO A 201 -9.01 7.69 9.09
CA PRO A 201 -7.58 7.90 9.37
C PRO A 201 -7.26 9.21 10.09
N SER A 202 -7.93 10.30 9.75
CA SER A 202 -7.73 11.61 10.41
C SER A 202 -8.24 11.64 11.86
N GLN A 203 -9.32 10.92 12.16
CA GLN A 203 -9.83 10.79 13.52
C GLN A 203 -8.90 9.92 14.37
N ILE A 204 -8.40 8.82 13.81
CA ILE A 204 -7.42 7.95 14.47
C ILE A 204 -6.14 8.75 14.77
N ALA A 205 -5.63 9.51 13.78
CA ALA A 205 -4.47 10.36 13.97
C ALA A 205 -4.66 11.36 15.12
N ARG A 206 -5.85 11.99 15.24
CA ARG A 206 -6.18 12.88 16.35
C ARG A 206 -6.14 12.16 17.71
N ILE A 207 -6.75 10.97 17.80
CA ILE A 207 -6.77 10.17 19.03
C ILE A 207 -5.34 9.81 19.46
N LEU A 208 -4.49 9.35 18.54
CA LEU A 208 -3.10 9.01 18.83
C LEU A 208 -2.29 10.24 19.29
N THR A 209 -2.58 11.41 18.70
CA THR A 209 -1.97 12.69 19.11
C THR A 209 -2.41 13.10 20.51
N GLU A 210 -3.71 13.00 20.82
CA GLU A 210 -4.27 13.28 22.16
C GLU A 210 -3.72 12.33 23.23
N GLN A 211 -3.43 11.08 22.87
CA GLN A 211 -2.77 10.09 23.74
C GLN A 211 -1.26 10.30 23.89
N ASN A 212 -0.68 11.32 23.26
CA ASN A 212 0.76 11.59 23.25
C ASN A 212 1.63 10.42 22.76
N ILE A 213 1.12 9.63 21.81
CA ILE A 213 1.88 8.53 21.22
C ILE A 213 2.85 9.09 20.18
N LEU A 214 4.13 8.68 20.26
CA LEU A 214 5.15 9.13 19.33
C LEU A 214 4.83 8.68 17.89
N THR A 215 5.03 9.58 16.93
CA THR A 215 4.95 9.23 15.51
C THR A 215 6.02 8.22 15.12
N PRO A 216 5.81 7.40 14.06
CA PRO A 216 6.78 6.38 13.64
C PRO A 216 8.22 6.89 13.42
N ALA A 217 8.40 8.14 12.99
CA ALA A 217 9.72 8.71 12.78
C ALA A 217 10.40 9.11 14.10
N ASN A 218 9.64 9.67 15.05
CA ASN A 218 10.15 10.05 16.37
C ASN A 218 10.39 8.82 17.25
N TYR A 219 9.52 7.82 17.21
CA TYR A 219 9.73 6.54 17.89
C TYR A 219 11.03 5.84 17.41
N TYR A 220 11.24 5.79 16.10
CA TYR A 220 12.46 5.22 15.54
C TYR A 220 13.72 5.97 15.99
N PHE A 221 13.67 7.31 16.03
CA PHE A 221 14.76 8.12 16.54
C PHE A 221 15.02 7.83 18.02
N GLN A 222 13.97 7.73 18.84
CA GLN A 222 14.10 7.40 20.28
C GLN A 222 14.80 6.05 20.49
N LYS A 223 14.47 5.03 19.68
CA LYS A 223 15.04 3.68 19.82
C LYS A 223 16.45 3.54 19.22
N THR A 224 16.79 4.29 18.17
CA THR A 224 18.03 4.05 17.40
C THR A 224 18.99 5.23 17.39
N GLY A 225 18.58 6.42 17.83
CA GLY A 225 19.34 7.67 17.70
C GLY A 225 19.47 8.18 16.26
N LYS A 226 18.99 7.43 15.26
CA LYS A 226 19.15 7.77 13.84
C LYS A 226 18.00 8.66 13.37
N THR A 227 18.34 9.81 12.78
CA THR A 227 17.37 10.72 12.18
C THR A 227 16.82 10.12 10.89
N HIS A 228 15.51 10.20 10.70
CA HIS A 228 14.84 9.76 9.49
C HIS A 228 13.97 10.87 8.93
N HIS A 229 13.80 10.88 7.60
CA HIS A 229 12.90 11.81 6.92
C HIS A 229 11.48 11.75 7.50
N GLY A 230 10.87 12.92 7.75
CA GLY A 230 9.53 13.03 8.37
C GLY A 230 9.55 13.13 9.89
N ARG A 231 10.72 13.19 10.56
CA ARG A 231 10.84 13.51 11.97
C ARG A 231 10.49 14.98 12.20
N ASP A 232 9.59 15.24 13.16
CA ASP A 232 9.27 16.58 13.65
C ASP A 232 9.66 16.65 15.15
N PRO A 233 10.82 17.26 15.48
CA PRO A 233 11.25 17.36 16.89
C PRO A 233 10.36 18.27 17.74
N LEU A 234 9.71 19.28 17.13
CA LEU A 234 8.86 20.23 17.83
C LEU A 234 7.50 19.63 18.19
N ARG A 235 7.02 18.69 17.37
CA ARG A 235 5.72 18.03 17.56
C ARG A 235 5.84 16.51 17.42
N PRO A 236 6.49 15.85 18.39
CA PRO A 236 6.88 14.44 18.26
C PRO A 236 5.68 13.47 18.19
N CYS A 237 4.51 13.88 18.69
CA CYS A 237 3.29 13.08 18.71
C CYS A 237 2.24 13.54 17.67
N ALA A 238 2.58 14.45 16.75
CA ALA A 238 1.63 14.96 15.75
C ALA A 238 1.41 13.95 14.60
N TRP A 239 0.50 13.02 14.82
CA TRP A 239 0.11 12.04 13.81
C TRP A 239 -0.62 12.69 12.63
N SER A 240 -0.38 12.20 11.43
CA SER A 240 -1.11 12.59 10.21
C SER A 240 -2.04 11.48 9.75
N GLY A 241 -3.18 11.86 9.15
CA GLY A 241 -4.10 10.89 8.55
C GLY A 241 -3.47 10.09 7.39
N THR A 242 -2.49 10.65 6.70
CA THR A 242 -1.71 9.95 5.65
C THR A 242 -0.87 8.84 6.25
N THR A 243 -0.14 9.08 7.33
CA THR A 243 0.65 8.04 8.03
C THR A 243 -0.24 6.89 8.49
N VAL A 244 -1.40 7.21 9.08
CA VAL A 244 -2.38 6.18 9.49
C VAL A 244 -2.92 5.42 8.28
N SER A 245 -3.24 6.11 7.19
CA SER A 245 -3.72 5.47 5.96
C SER A 245 -2.68 4.53 5.33
N ASP A 246 -1.41 4.91 5.36
CA ASP A 246 -0.30 4.08 4.88
C ASP A 246 -0.13 2.82 5.73
N ILE A 247 -0.25 2.94 7.06
CA ILE A 247 -0.25 1.79 7.98
C ILE A 247 -1.41 0.86 7.65
N LEU A 248 -2.64 1.37 7.57
CA LEU A 248 -3.84 0.56 7.28
C LEU A 248 -3.84 -0.11 5.90
N GLY A 249 -3.01 0.33 4.97
CA GLY A 249 -2.88 -0.23 3.61
C GLY A 249 -1.65 -1.11 3.39
N ASN A 250 -0.83 -1.35 4.40
CA ASN A 250 0.44 -2.04 4.22
C ASN A 250 0.34 -3.53 4.58
N LEU A 251 0.46 -4.41 3.57
CA LEU A 251 0.37 -5.88 3.71
C LEU A 251 1.41 -6.49 4.66
N VAL A 252 2.41 -5.74 5.06
CA VAL A 252 3.42 -6.19 6.03
C VAL A 252 2.77 -6.61 7.37
N TYR A 253 1.66 -6.00 7.75
CA TYR A 253 0.97 -6.33 9.00
C TYR A 253 0.23 -7.66 8.99
N LEU A 254 0.04 -8.25 7.80
CA LEU A 254 -0.42 -9.63 7.59
C LEU A 254 0.71 -10.66 7.60
N GLY A 255 1.95 -10.25 7.81
CA GLY A 255 3.11 -11.12 7.73
C GLY A 255 3.66 -11.31 6.31
N HIS A 256 3.25 -10.47 5.35
CA HIS A 256 3.65 -10.58 3.95
C HIS A 256 4.72 -9.53 3.60
N THR A 257 5.71 -9.94 2.82
CA THR A 257 6.71 -9.01 2.28
C THR A 257 6.38 -8.64 0.84
N VAL A 258 6.34 -7.35 0.55
CA VAL A 258 6.19 -6.84 -0.82
C VAL A 258 7.50 -6.24 -1.27
N GLY A 259 8.23 -6.99 -2.10
CA GLY A 259 9.49 -6.57 -2.68
C GLY A 259 9.32 -5.69 -3.92
N LEU A 260 10.34 -4.88 -4.20
CA LEU A 260 10.46 -4.05 -5.41
C LEU A 260 9.27 -3.12 -5.72
N ARG A 261 8.63 -2.56 -4.69
CA ARG A 261 7.51 -1.59 -4.85
C ARG A 261 7.90 -0.33 -5.63
N ARG A 262 9.18 0.06 -5.52
CA ARG A 262 9.74 1.26 -6.15
C ARG A 262 11.05 0.94 -6.84
N THR A 263 11.37 1.69 -7.90
CA THR A 263 12.65 1.60 -8.60
C THR A 263 13.09 2.99 -9.02
N THR A 264 14.36 3.16 -9.36
CA THR A 264 14.85 4.35 -10.05
C THR A 264 14.79 4.12 -11.56
N ILE A 265 14.56 5.16 -12.34
CA ILE A 265 14.48 5.08 -13.80
C ILE A 265 15.77 4.46 -14.36
N SER A 266 16.93 4.97 -13.95
CA SER A 266 18.21 4.41 -14.35
C SER A 266 19.27 4.62 -13.26
N TYR A 267 20.50 4.13 -13.48
CA TYR A 267 21.61 4.41 -12.58
C TYR A 267 22.04 5.89 -12.63
N LYS A 268 21.81 6.57 -13.75
CA LYS A 268 22.01 8.02 -13.93
C LYS A 268 20.85 8.84 -13.39
N ASN A 269 19.62 8.44 -13.71
CA ASN A 269 18.41 9.12 -13.25
C ASN A 269 17.86 8.46 -11.98
N LYS A 270 18.05 9.10 -10.84
CA LYS A 270 17.63 8.63 -9.51
C LYS A 270 16.15 8.91 -9.18
N THR A 271 15.37 9.46 -10.12
CA THR A 271 13.94 9.66 -9.94
C THR A 271 13.26 8.34 -9.60
N ILE A 272 12.58 8.33 -8.46
CA ILE A 272 11.89 7.15 -7.94
C ILE A 272 10.54 7.02 -8.64
N VAL A 273 10.26 5.86 -9.22
CA VAL A 273 8.98 5.50 -9.80
C VAL A 273 8.39 4.28 -9.09
N GLN A 274 7.06 4.26 -8.97
CA GLN A 274 6.37 3.08 -8.45
C GLN A 274 6.22 2.03 -9.56
N ARG A 275 6.47 0.77 -9.23
CA ARG A 275 6.24 -0.34 -10.15
C ARG A 275 4.77 -0.73 -10.15
N PRO A 276 4.22 -1.15 -11.30
CA PRO A 276 2.91 -1.77 -11.37
C PRO A 276 2.82 -2.95 -10.40
N LYS A 277 1.63 -3.24 -9.89
CA LYS A 277 1.44 -4.37 -8.95
C LYS A 277 1.87 -5.72 -9.53
N SER A 278 1.72 -5.91 -10.84
CA SER A 278 2.16 -7.10 -11.58
C SER A 278 3.67 -7.34 -11.57
N GLU A 279 4.45 -6.30 -11.34
CA GLU A 279 5.92 -6.38 -11.29
C GLU A 279 6.48 -6.39 -9.85
N GLN A 280 5.60 -6.33 -8.84
CA GLN A 280 5.98 -6.42 -7.44
C GLN A 280 5.98 -7.87 -6.99
N PHE A 281 6.92 -8.24 -6.15
CA PHE A 281 6.98 -9.58 -5.56
C PHE A 281 6.24 -9.59 -4.22
N LEU A 282 5.13 -10.33 -4.16
CA LEU A 282 4.42 -10.59 -2.91
C LEU A 282 4.80 -12.00 -2.43
N VAL A 283 5.44 -12.06 -1.28
CA VAL A 283 5.76 -13.33 -0.60
C VAL A 283 5.00 -13.36 0.71
N GLU A 284 4.19 -14.40 0.88
CA GLU A 284 3.31 -14.56 2.04
C GLU A 284 4.05 -15.21 3.22
N ASN A 285 3.61 -14.88 4.44
CA ASN A 285 4.06 -15.52 5.70
C ASN A 285 5.58 -15.49 5.92
N THR A 286 6.22 -14.36 5.60
CA THR A 286 7.67 -14.17 5.79
C THR A 286 8.05 -13.78 7.23
N HIS A 287 7.10 -13.33 8.03
CA HIS A 287 7.31 -12.89 9.42
C HIS A 287 5.99 -12.98 10.21
N PRO A 288 6.04 -12.95 11.56
CA PRO A 288 4.84 -13.02 12.38
C PRO A 288 3.86 -11.88 12.09
N PRO A 289 2.57 -12.17 11.80
CA PRO A 289 1.57 -11.13 11.56
C PRO A 289 1.21 -10.39 12.85
N LEU A 290 0.92 -9.09 12.75
CA LEU A 290 0.35 -8.30 13.85
C LEU A 290 -1.18 -8.30 13.83
N ILE A 291 -1.77 -8.51 12.66
CA ILE A 291 -3.20 -8.39 12.37
C ILE A 291 -3.67 -9.66 11.69
N SER A 292 -4.85 -10.16 12.09
CA SER A 292 -5.46 -11.31 11.44
C SER A 292 -5.99 -10.94 10.04
N GLN A 293 -6.10 -11.95 9.16
CA GLN A 293 -6.66 -11.78 7.82
C GLN A 293 -8.10 -11.22 7.87
N GLU A 294 -8.89 -11.66 8.84
CA GLU A 294 -10.27 -11.19 9.02
C GLU A 294 -10.33 -9.71 9.39
N GLN A 295 -9.54 -9.30 10.39
CA GLN A 295 -9.47 -7.90 10.81
C GLN A 295 -8.99 -7.00 9.67
N TRP A 296 -8.04 -7.46 8.88
CA TRP A 296 -7.58 -6.76 7.68
C TRP A 296 -8.72 -6.57 6.68
N GLN A 297 -9.47 -7.62 6.35
CA GLN A 297 -10.58 -7.54 5.40
C GLN A 297 -11.64 -6.55 5.87
N ILE A 298 -12.04 -6.61 7.15
CA ILE A 298 -12.97 -5.67 7.76
C ILE A 298 -12.50 -4.22 7.57
N VAL A 299 -11.21 -3.97 7.85
CA VAL A 299 -10.62 -2.63 7.72
C VAL A 299 -10.61 -2.17 6.26
N GLN A 300 -10.26 -3.02 5.28
CA GLN A 300 -10.29 -2.63 3.88
C GLN A 300 -11.73 -2.33 3.39
N GLU A 301 -12.72 -3.09 3.81
CA GLU A 301 -14.14 -2.81 3.51
C GLU A 301 -14.59 -1.46 4.10
N VAL A 302 -14.25 -1.19 5.37
CA VAL A 302 -14.55 0.10 6.00
C VAL A 302 -13.94 1.26 5.23
N ARG A 303 -12.71 1.10 4.74
CA ARG A 303 -11.98 2.13 3.97
C ARG A 303 -12.56 2.38 2.57
N GLN A 304 -13.20 1.40 1.95
CA GLN A 304 -13.88 1.57 0.66
C GLN A 304 -15.13 2.45 0.76
N HIS A 305 -15.79 2.44 1.93
CA HIS A 305 -16.98 3.23 2.17
C HIS A 305 -16.62 4.67 2.57
N LYS A 306 -16.31 5.51 1.57
CA LYS A 306 -16.02 6.94 1.76
C LYS A 306 -17.28 7.69 2.19
N LYS A 307 -17.49 7.89 3.49
CA LYS A 307 -18.49 8.84 3.99
C LYS A 307 -17.83 9.89 4.87
N ARG A 308 -18.08 11.17 4.53
CA ARG A 308 -17.75 12.30 5.42
C ARG A 308 -18.71 12.22 6.61
N THR A 309 -18.19 11.98 7.80
CA THR A 309 -18.93 12.22 9.05
C THR A 309 -19.23 13.71 9.15
N ALA A 310 -20.47 14.05 9.53
CA ALA A 310 -20.82 15.45 9.79
C ALA A 310 -19.94 16.00 10.94
N LYS A 311 -19.44 17.24 10.78
CA LYS A 311 -18.47 17.86 11.70
C LYS A 311 -18.94 17.98 13.16
N HIS A 312 -20.21 17.73 13.45
CA HIS A 312 -20.85 17.94 14.75
C HIS A 312 -21.32 16.65 15.44
N MET A 313 -20.85 15.47 15.01
CA MET A 313 -21.27 14.19 15.57
C MET A 313 -20.09 13.39 16.05
N ASP A 314 -19.95 13.29 17.37
CA ASP A 314 -18.88 12.55 18.04
C ASP A 314 -19.09 11.02 18.01
N GLU A 315 -20.33 10.54 17.84
CA GLU A 315 -20.64 9.11 17.81
C GLU A 315 -20.63 8.57 16.37
N PRO A 316 -19.75 7.61 16.06
CA PRO A 316 -19.74 6.98 14.74
C PRO A 316 -21.03 6.17 14.53
N ASN A 317 -21.52 6.12 13.29
CA ASN A 317 -22.60 5.23 12.91
C ASN A 317 -22.08 3.78 12.91
N ILE A 318 -22.51 2.98 13.88
CA ILE A 318 -22.09 1.57 14.01
C ILE A 318 -22.46 0.72 12.79
N PHE A 319 -23.57 1.07 12.10
CA PHE A 319 -24.06 0.39 10.89
C PHE A 319 -23.50 0.97 9.59
N SER A 320 -22.50 1.80 9.65
CA SER A 320 -21.96 2.45 8.44
C SER A 320 -21.51 1.42 7.39
N GLY A 321 -22.13 1.48 6.20
CA GLY A 321 -21.84 0.57 5.10
C GLY A 321 -22.54 -0.79 5.16
N LEU A 322 -23.35 -1.07 6.19
CA LEU A 322 -24.04 -2.36 6.36
C LEU A 322 -25.52 -2.32 5.98
N VAL A 323 -26.20 -1.16 6.03
CA VAL A 323 -27.66 -1.06 5.84
C VAL A 323 -28.00 -0.64 4.42
N PHE A 324 -28.85 -1.42 3.77
CA PHE A 324 -29.27 -1.25 2.39
C PHE A 324 -30.80 -1.31 2.26
N CYS A 325 -31.31 -0.68 1.21
CA CYS A 325 -32.70 -0.80 0.82
C CYS A 325 -32.92 -2.13 0.10
N ALA A 326 -33.94 -2.91 0.51
CA ALA A 326 -34.24 -4.21 -0.09
C ALA A 326 -34.66 -4.07 -1.57
N ASP A 327 -35.35 -2.99 -1.95
CA ASP A 327 -35.91 -2.82 -3.30
C ASP A 327 -34.89 -2.28 -4.29
N CYS A 328 -34.21 -1.17 -3.95
CA CYS A 328 -33.27 -0.55 -4.89
C CYS A 328 -31.82 -0.97 -4.71
N GLY A 329 -31.50 -1.77 -3.69
CA GLY A 329 -30.16 -2.27 -3.40
C GLY A 329 -29.13 -1.20 -2.99
N LYS A 330 -29.53 0.08 -2.91
CA LYS A 330 -28.62 1.19 -2.55
C LYS A 330 -28.47 1.32 -1.04
N PRO A 331 -27.32 1.82 -0.55
CA PRO A 331 -27.12 2.03 0.87
C PRO A 331 -28.11 3.03 1.44
N MET A 332 -28.59 2.78 2.66
CA MET A 332 -29.43 3.70 3.40
C MET A 332 -28.58 4.74 4.13
N VAL A 333 -29.14 5.95 4.25
CA VAL A 333 -28.46 7.09 4.90
C VAL A 333 -29.03 7.29 6.29
N LEU A 334 -28.15 7.32 7.29
CA LEU A 334 -28.52 7.69 8.65
C LEU A 334 -28.79 9.18 8.72
N HIS A 335 -30.01 9.53 9.12
CA HIS A 335 -30.46 10.90 9.33
C HIS A 335 -30.41 11.21 10.83
N ARG A 336 -29.49 12.08 11.21
CA ARG A 336 -29.31 12.65 12.54
C ARG A 336 -29.28 14.17 12.38
N ALA A 337 -30.09 14.90 13.12
CA ALA A 337 -30.07 16.36 13.15
C ALA A 337 -29.87 16.83 14.59
N THR A 338 -29.28 18.01 14.77
CA THR A 338 -29.04 18.60 16.09
C THR A 338 -30.32 18.87 16.89
N THR A 339 -31.44 19.03 16.17
CA THR A 339 -32.78 19.23 16.74
C THR A 339 -33.50 17.93 17.09
N MET A 340 -32.97 16.77 16.69
CA MET A 340 -33.60 15.47 16.91
C MET A 340 -33.07 14.82 18.19
N LYS A 341 -33.96 14.16 18.93
CA LYS A 341 -33.58 13.28 20.05
C LYS A 341 -32.89 12.02 19.50
N LYS A 342 -31.99 11.39 20.26
CA LYS A 342 -31.30 10.14 19.86
C LYS A 342 -32.27 9.03 19.42
N LEU A 343 -33.43 8.91 20.08
CA LEU A 343 -34.47 7.93 19.74
C LEU A 343 -35.14 8.19 18.38
N GLU A 344 -34.98 9.36 17.81
CA GLU A 344 -35.60 9.74 16.53
C GLU A 344 -34.65 9.53 15.34
N TYR A 345 -33.34 9.24 15.60
CA TYR A 345 -32.38 8.96 14.56
C TYR A 345 -32.86 7.79 13.71
N ASN A 346 -32.79 7.94 12.38
CA ASN A 346 -33.34 6.94 11.49
C ASN A 346 -32.55 6.78 10.19
N PHE A 347 -32.59 5.58 9.65
CA PHE A 347 -32.08 5.27 8.32
C PHE A 347 -33.17 5.52 7.29
N LYS A 348 -32.81 6.17 6.17
CA LYS A 348 -33.69 6.44 5.03
C LYS A 348 -33.06 5.95 3.74
N CYS A 349 -33.87 5.44 2.81
CA CYS A 349 -33.41 5.06 1.50
C CYS A 349 -32.82 6.28 0.75
N TYR A 350 -31.58 6.16 0.28
CA TYR A 350 -30.90 7.22 -0.47
C TYR A 350 -31.64 7.57 -1.76
N THR A 351 -32.09 6.55 -2.51
CA THR A 351 -32.79 6.72 -3.80
C THR A 351 -34.09 7.46 -3.63
N TYR A 352 -34.90 7.06 -2.65
CA TYR A 352 -36.15 7.77 -2.32
C TYR A 352 -35.89 9.21 -1.91
N GLY A 353 -34.90 9.44 -1.05
CA GLY A 353 -34.57 10.79 -0.56
C GLY A 353 -34.07 11.75 -1.66
N LYS A 354 -33.44 11.23 -2.71
CA LYS A 354 -32.88 12.04 -3.82
C LYS A 354 -33.78 12.13 -5.05
N LYS A 355 -34.46 11.03 -5.42
CA LYS A 355 -35.22 10.90 -6.68
C LYS A 355 -36.73 10.77 -6.48
N GLY A 356 -37.21 10.69 -5.22
CA GLY A 356 -38.64 10.62 -4.90
C GLY A 356 -39.29 9.27 -5.14
N LYS A 357 -40.64 9.27 -5.12
CA LYS A 357 -41.49 8.06 -5.15
C LYS A 357 -41.40 7.28 -6.46
N THR A 358 -40.97 7.91 -7.55
CA THR A 358 -40.84 7.25 -8.88
C THR A 358 -39.66 6.30 -8.97
N ALA A 359 -38.66 6.46 -8.10
CA ALA A 359 -37.42 5.68 -8.16
C ALA A 359 -37.30 4.62 -7.07
N CYS A 360 -38.01 4.77 -5.93
CA CYS A 360 -38.08 3.80 -4.84
C CYS A 360 -39.19 4.16 -3.88
N SER A 361 -39.66 3.20 -3.07
CA SER A 361 -40.62 3.44 -1.99
C SER A 361 -39.95 3.99 -0.71
N ALA A 362 -40.78 4.41 0.26
CA ALA A 362 -40.30 5.05 1.48
C ALA A 362 -39.81 4.02 2.51
N HIS A 363 -38.59 3.59 2.38
CA HIS A 363 -37.95 2.73 3.38
C HIS A 363 -37.32 3.58 4.48
N HIS A 364 -37.72 3.31 5.72
CA HIS A 364 -37.06 3.93 6.87
C HIS A 364 -37.14 3.04 8.11
N ILE A 365 -36.16 3.10 8.98
CA ILE A 365 -36.14 2.41 10.27
C ILE A 365 -35.39 3.28 11.29
N ARG A 366 -35.84 3.31 12.56
CA ARG A 366 -35.13 4.01 13.62
C ARG A 366 -33.82 3.26 13.96
N GLU A 367 -32.80 4.01 14.31
CA GLU A 367 -31.50 3.45 14.68
C GLU A 367 -31.60 2.55 15.92
N CYS A 368 -32.38 2.97 16.93
CA CYS A 368 -32.59 2.20 18.15
C CYS A 368 -33.31 0.87 17.89
N ASP A 369 -34.37 0.87 17.03
CA ASP A 369 -35.11 -0.36 16.69
C ASP A 369 -34.19 -1.34 15.94
N LEU A 370 -33.45 -0.83 14.96
CA LEU A 370 -32.49 -1.66 14.21
C LEU A 370 -31.41 -2.24 15.12
N THR A 371 -30.90 -1.45 16.07
CA THR A 371 -29.89 -1.90 17.03
C THR A 371 -30.41 -3.06 17.87
N GLN A 372 -31.65 -2.94 18.38
CA GLN A 372 -32.23 -3.98 19.21
C GLN A 372 -32.51 -5.26 18.39
N ILE A 373 -33.09 -5.13 17.20
CA ILE A 373 -33.41 -6.27 16.33
C ILE A 373 -32.15 -7.04 15.95
N VAL A 374 -31.08 -6.31 15.56
CA VAL A 374 -29.83 -6.94 15.18
C VAL A 374 -29.11 -7.58 16.37
N LEU A 375 -29.19 -6.95 17.55
CA LEU A 375 -28.61 -7.52 18.78
C LEU A 375 -29.32 -8.84 19.17
N ASP A 376 -30.63 -8.84 19.15
CA ASP A 376 -31.43 -10.01 19.53
C ASP A 376 -31.26 -11.16 18.52
N ASP A 377 -31.21 -10.84 17.23
CA ASP A 377 -30.95 -11.84 16.19
C ASP A 377 -29.54 -12.41 16.28
N LEU A 378 -28.54 -11.56 16.51
CA LEU A 378 -27.14 -12.00 16.68
C LEU A 378 -26.98 -12.91 17.92
N ARG A 379 -27.61 -12.54 19.03
CA ARG A 379 -27.66 -13.39 20.24
C ARG A 379 -28.29 -14.75 19.96
N ARG A 380 -29.44 -14.76 19.28
CA ARG A 380 -30.15 -15.96 18.89
C ARG A 380 -29.27 -16.89 18.03
N VAL A 381 -28.72 -16.37 16.96
CA VAL A 381 -27.92 -17.15 15.99
C VAL A 381 -26.64 -17.68 16.61
N THR A 382 -25.90 -16.83 17.35
CA THR A 382 -24.66 -17.25 18.02
C THR A 382 -24.91 -18.24 19.15
N HIS A 383 -26.00 -18.08 19.92
CA HIS A 383 -26.40 -19.06 20.95
C HIS A 383 -26.70 -20.41 20.33
N PHE A 384 -27.51 -20.45 19.25
CA PHE A 384 -27.83 -21.70 18.56
C PHE A 384 -26.61 -22.37 17.95
N ALA A 385 -25.71 -21.62 17.34
CA ALA A 385 -24.46 -22.11 16.78
C ALA A 385 -23.57 -22.77 17.85
N ARG A 386 -23.57 -22.27 19.09
CA ARG A 386 -22.76 -22.84 20.19
C ARG A 386 -23.40 -24.06 20.85
N MET A 387 -24.72 -24.00 21.07
CA MET A 387 -25.41 -25.03 21.85
C MET A 387 -25.76 -26.27 21.03
N LYS A 388 -26.02 -26.12 19.74
CA LYS A 388 -26.47 -27.21 18.85
C LYS A 388 -25.65 -27.24 17.55
N GLU A 389 -24.33 -27.27 17.65
CA GLU A 389 -23.38 -27.16 16.53
C GLU A 389 -23.73 -28.05 15.34
N ARG A 390 -23.98 -29.35 15.59
CA ARG A 390 -24.30 -30.31 14.52
C ARG A 390 -25.63 -29.99 13.82
N GLN A 391 -26.65 -29.59 14.59
CA GLN A 391 -27.96 -29.23 14.03
C GLN A 391 -27.88 -27.92 13.28
N PHE A 392 -27.12 -26.94 13.80
CA PHE A 392 -26.85 -25.68 13.14
C PHE A 392 -26.14 -25.89 11.80
N ALA A 393 -25.05 -26.65 11.80
CA ALA A 393 -24.30 -26.96 10.58
C ALA A 393 -25.19 -27.71 9.55
N ALA A 394 -25.97 -28.69 9.99
CA ALA A 394 -26.87 -29.43 9.10
C ALA A 394 -27.95 -28.51 8.49
N HIS A 395 -28.56 -27.62 9.28
CA HIS A 395 -29.60 -26.71 8.80
C HIS A 395 -29.06 -25.68 7.79
N ILE A 396 -27.93 -25.05 8.09
CA ILE A 396 -27.27 -24.10 7.17
C ILE A 396 -26.85 -24.81 5.88
N ASN A 397 -26.24 -25.99 5.99
CA ASN A 397 -25.80 -26.77 4.83
C ASN A 397 -26.99 -27.28 3.99
N GLN A 398 -28.10 -27.69 4.60
CA GLN A 398 -29.28 -28.19 3.89
C GLN A 398 -29.96 -27.12 3.04
N LYS A 399 -30.03 -25.89 3.55
CA LYS A 399 -30.68 -24.76 2.86
C LYS A 399 -29.80 -24.10 1.80
N ASN A 400 -28.54 -23.84 2.14
CA ASN A 400 -27.59 -23.23 1.22
C ASN A 400 -27.09 -24.21 0.14
N SER A 401 -27.13 -25.53 0.41
CA SER A 401 -26.53 -26.52 -0.46
C SER A 401 -27.26 -26.71 -1.79
N ALA A 402 -28.57 -26.61 -1.84
CA ALA A 402 -29.32 -26.81 -3.09
C ALA A 402 -29.11 -25.65 -4.09
N GLU A 403 -29.31 -24.42 -3.64
CA GLU A 403 -29.11 -23.23 -4.47
C GLU A 403 -27.63 -23.02 -4.80
N LEU A 404 -26.76 -23.16 -3.81
CA LEU A 404 -25.30 -23.03 -3.97
C LEU A 404 -24.75 -24.09 -4.92
N ARG A 405 -25.18 -25.34 -4.78
CA ARG A 405 -24.78 -26.44 -5.69
C ARG A 405 -25.31 -26.23 -7.10
N GLN A 406 -26.53 -25.71 -7.26
CA GLN A 406 -27.06 -25.36 -8.59
C GLN A 406 -26.23 -24.23 -9.20
N GLU A 407 -25.91 -23.18 -8.45
CA GLU A 407 -25.08 -22.08 -8.96
C GLU A 407 -23.64 -22.55 -9.25
N MET A 408 -23.03 -23.33 -8.36
CA MET A 408 -21.70 -23.91 -8.59
C MET A 408 -21.69 -24.79 -9.85
N ASN A 409 -22.66 -25.68 -10.00
CA ASN A 409 -22.76 -26.54 -11.18
C ASN A 409 -22.97 -25.75 -12.46
N ARG A 410 -23.72 -24.65 -12.40
CA ARG A 410 -23.91 -23.74 -13.52
C ARG A 410 -22.59 -23.05 -13.90
N VAL A 411 -21.91 -22.44 -12.92
CA VAL A 411 -20.61 -21.76 -13.15
C VAL A 411 -19.56 -22.74 -13.66
N LEU A 412 -19.51 -23.96 -13.13
CA LEU A 412 -18.61 -25.03 -13.59
C LEU A 412 -18.85 -25.39 -15.07
N ARG A 413 -20.13 -25.57 -15.46
CA ARG A 413 -20.48 -25.87 -16.86
C ARG A 413 -20.11 -24.73 -17.81
N GLU A 414 -20.38 -23.48 -17.40
CA GLU A 414 -20.02 -22.30 -18.17
C GLU A 414 -18.49 -22.20 -18.34
N LEU A 415 -17.74 -22.44 -17.27
CA LEU A 415 -16.27 -22.39 -17.26
C LEU A 415 -15.66 -23.51 -18.12
N ASP A 416 -16.19 -24.73 -18.05
CA ASP A 416 -15.75 -25.85 -18.87
C ASP A 416 -16.03 -25.61 -20.37
N ALA A 417 -17.19 -25.05 -20.71
CA ALA A 417 -17.53 -24.64 -22.06
C ALA A 417 -16.59 -23.55 -22.59
N MET A 418 -16.30 -22.52 -21.79
CA MET A 418 -15.35 -21.46 -22.16
C MET A 418 -13.93 -21.97 -22.36
N LYS A 419 -13.44 -22.85 -21.48
CA LYS A 419 -12.10 -23.48 -21.62
C LYS A 419 -12.01 -24.37 -22.85
N LYS A 420 -13.05 -25.15 -23.14
CA LYS A 420 -13.13 -25.96 -24.35
C LYS A 420 -13.11 -25.09 -25.61
N ARG A 421 -13.90 -24.00 -25.59
CA ARG A 421 -13.95 -23.07 -26.72
C ARG A 421 -12.62 -22.37 -26.96
N SER A 422 -11.94 -21.92 -25.93
CA SER A 422 -10.60 -21.34 -26.00
C SER A 422 -9.58 -22.32 -26.60
N ALA A 423 -9.64 -23.60 -26.21
CA ALA A 423 -8.77 -24.64 -26.76
C ALA A 423 -9.09 -24.95 -28.23
N GLU A 424 -10.36 -24.91 -28.61
CA GLU A 424 -10.80 -25.06 -30.02
C GLU A 424 -10.33 -23.90 -30.88
N LEU A 425 -10.49 -22.66 -30.43
CA LEU A 425 -10.01 -21.46 -31.11
C LEU A 425 -8.50 -21.54 -31.36
N SER A 426 -7.73 -21.97 -30.39
CA SER A 426 -6.29 -22.15 -30.56
C SER A 426 -5.94 -23.18 -31.65
N LYS A 427 -6.71 -24.27 -31.75
CA LYS A 427 -6.55 -25.28 -32.83
C LYS A 427 -6.98 -24.73 -34.19
N LEU A 428 -8.10 -24.00 -34.23
CA LEU A 428 -8.62 -23.39 -35.47
C LEU A 428 -7.65 -22.33 -35.99
N PHE A 429 -7.08 -21.52 -35.10
CA PHE A 429 -6.10 -20.49 -35.45
C PHE A 429 -4.83 -21.12 -36.07
N LYS A 430 -4.34 -22.22 -35.47
CA LYS A 430 -3.19 -22.96 -36.00
C LYS A 430 -3.48 -23.52 -37.40
N ARG A 431 -4.67 -24.13 -37.59
CA ARG A 431 -5.09 -24.67 -38.86
C ARG A 431 -5.29 -23.60 -39.92
N LEU A 432 -5.90 -22.48 -39.57
CA LEU A 432 -6.08 -21.32 -40.46
C LEU A 432 -4.72 -20.75 -40.92
N TYR A 433 -3.72 -20.73 -40.04
CA TYR A 433 -2.36 -20.34 -40.42
C TYR A 433 -1.73 -21.34 -41.41
N GLU A 434 -1.85 -22.64 -41.16
CA GLU A 434 -1.34 -23.70 -42.04
C GLU A 434 -2.02 -23.65 -43.43
N ASP A 435 -3.34 -23.45 -43.49
CA ASP A 435 -4.10 -23.36 -44.75
C ASP A 435 -3.77 -22.07 -45.53
N ASN A 436 -3.47 -20.96 -44.86
CA ASN A 436 -2.99 -19.73 -45.51
C ASN A 436 -1.59 -19.94 -46.13
N VAL A 437 -0.66 -20.53 -45.38
CA VAL A 437 0.70 -20.84 -45.89
C VAL A 437 0.65 -21.79 -47.11
N LEU A 438 -0.31 -22.73 -47.13
CA LEU A 438 -0.51 -23.68 -48.24
C LEU A 438 -1.30 -23.08 -49.43
N GLY A 439 -1.67 -21.78 -49.36
CA GLY A 439 -2.42 -21.10 -50.41
C GLY A 439 -3.88 -21.52 -50.53
N ARG A 440 -4.45 -22.24 -49.56
CA ARG A 440 -5.86 -22.69 -49.55
C ARG A 440 -6.83 -21.61 -49.13
N VAL A 441 -6.33 -20.63 -48.38
CA VAL A 441 -7.08 -19.47 -47.86
C VAL A 441 -6.36 -18.22 -48.30
N THR A 442 -7.09 -17.23 -48.82
CA THR A 442 -6.51 -15.96 -49.28
C THR A 442 -6.09 -15.09 -48.07
N ASP A 443 -5.14 -14.17 -48.28
CA ASP A 443 -4.67 -13.25 -47.23
C ASP A 443 -5.79 -12.37 -46.68
N GLU A 444 -6.78 -12.01 -47.48
CA GLU A 444 -7.96 -11.25 -47.02
C GLU A 444 -8.84 -12.08 -46.08
N GLN A 445 -9.15 -13.33 -46.49
CA GLN A 445 -9.91 -14.27 -45.67
C GLN A 445 -9.17 -14.61 -44.36
N TYR A 446 -7.84 -14.79 -44.44
CA TYR A 446 -7.00 -15.01 -43.26
C TYR A 446 -7.09 -13.84 -42.29
N ARG A 447 -6.95 -12.59 -42.76
CA ARG A 447 -7.02 -11.39 -41.87
C ARG A 447 -8.38 -11.26 -41.20
N MET A 448 -9.47 -11.49 -41.93
CA MET A 448 -10.82 -11.40 -41.37
C MET A 448 -11.05 -12.46 -40.28
N LEU A 449 -10.81 -13.74 -40.57
CA LEU A 449 -11.03 -14.83 -39.64
C LEU A 449 -10.06 -14.81 -38.45
N SER A 450 -8.81 -14.42 -38.68
CA SER A 450 -7.84 -14.27 -37.57
C SER A 450 -8.20 -13.14 -36.64
N GLY A 451 -8.79 -12.05 -37.13
CA GLY A 451 -9.32 -10.96 -36.32
C GLY A 451 -10.43 -11.43 -35.39
N ASP A 452 -11.44 -12.10 -35.95
CA ASP A 452 -12.58 -12.64 -35.20
C ASP A 452 -12.14 -13.64 -34.12
N TYR A 453 -11.22 -14.56 -34.46
CA TYR A 453 -10.69 -15.53 -33.50
C TYR A 453 -9.87 -14.87 -32.36
N THR A 454 -9.11 -13.83 -32.71
CA THR A 454 -8.32 -13.07 -31.71
C THR A 454 -9.23 -12.31 -30.75
N ASP A 455 -10.29 -11.69 -31.27
CA ASP A 455 -11.24 -10.94 -30.40
C ASP A 455 -12.04 -11.88 -29.51
N GLU A 456 -12.50 -13.03 -30.02
CA GLU A 456 -13.18 -14.06 -29.22
C GLU A 456 -12.23 -14.64 -28.17
N GLN A 457 -10.98 -14.91 -28.51
CA GLN A 457 -9.96 -15.40 -27.57
C GLN A 457 -9.72 -14.40 -26.43
N ARG A 458 -9.58 -13.11 -26.75
CA ARG A 458 -9.40 -12.05 -25.75
C ARG A 458 -10.59 -11.96 -24.79
N MET A 459 -11.83 -12.03 -25.31
CA MET A 459 -13.02 -12.04 -24.47
C MET A 459 -13.04 -13.24 -23.50
N LEU A 460 -12.65 -14.43 -23.99
CA LEU A 460 -12.57 -15.62 -23.15
C LEU A 460 -11.48 -15.50 -22.09
N GLU A 461 -10.32 -14.94 -22.43
CA GLU A 461 -9.21 -14.67 -21.48
C GLU A 461 -9.59 -13.69 -20.37
N GLU A 462 -10.48 -12.73 -20.64
CA GLU A 462 -11.02 -11.82 -19.64
C GLU A 462 -12.12 -12.47 -18.76
N GLN A 463 -12.96 -13.32 -19.34
CA GLN A 463 -14.11 -13.91 -18.65
C GLN A 463 -13.76 -15.15 -17.81
N ILE A 464 -12.82 -15.98 -18.25
CA ILE A 464 -12.41 -17.20 -17.54
C ILE A 464 -11.94 -16.89 -16.12
N PRO A 465 -11.00 -15.94 -15.89
CA PRO A 465 -10.55 -15.60 -14.52
C PRO A 465 -11.68 -15.07 -13.62
N GLN A 466 -12.63 -14.31 -14.18
CA GLN A 466 -13.79 -13.82 -13.43
C GLN A 466 -14.70 -14.97 -12.98
N LYS A 467 -14.93 -15.96 -13.83
CA LYS A 467 -15.72 -17.15 -13.48
C LYS A 467 -14.97 -18.06 -12.51
N GLU A 468 -13.66 -18.21 -12.64
CA GLU A 468 -12.82 -18.94 -11.66
C GLU A 468 -12.86 -18.28 -10.28
N GLN A 469 -12.74 -16.95 -10.24
CA GLN A 469 -12.87 -16.20 -8.99
C GLN A 469 -14.27 -16.37 -8.36
N ARG A 470 -15.33 -16.38 -9.19
CA ARG A 470 -16.70 -16.62 -8.72
C ARG A 470 -16.84 -18.03 -8.15
N LEU A 471 -16.30 -19.04 -8.82
CA LEU A 471 -16.30 -20.42 -8.33
C LEU A 471 -15.58 -20.56 -6.99
N ALA A 472 -14.39 -19.97 -6.86
CA ALA A 472 -13.63 -19.95 -5.62
C ALA A 472 -14.43 -19.27 -4.48
N GLN A 473 -15.14 -18.19 -4.76
CA GLN A 473 -16.03 -17.54 -3.77
C GLN A 473 -17.18 -18.44 -3.33
N LEU A 474 -17.78 -19.20 -4.25
CA LEU A 474 -18.86 -20.12 -3.93
C LEU A 474 -18.37 -21.31 -3.10
N GLN A 475 -17.18 -21.86 -3.42
CA GLN A 475 -16.51 -22.91 -2.66
C GLN A 475 -16.11 -22.43 -1.25
N ALA A 476 -15.61 -21.21 -1.13
CA ALA A 476 -15.29 -20.60 0.17
C ALA A 476 -16.53 -20.44 1.06
N ARG A 477 -17.72 -20.24 0.49
CA ARG A 477 -18.98 -20.18 1.26
C ARG A 477 -19.39 -21.52 1.88
N GLU A 478 -19.10 -22.63 1.22
CA GLU A 478 -19.41 -23.97 1.75
C GLU A 478 -18.52 -24.32 2.96
N ALA A 479 -17.30 -23.78 3.02
CA ALA A 479 -16.30 -24.07 4.05
C ALA A 479 -16.45 -23.26 5.36
N ASN A 480 -17.38 -22.29 5.42
CA ASN A 480 -17.34 -21.25 6.46
C ASN A 480 -18.28 -21.46 7.65
N VAL A 481 -19.10 -22.54 7.69
CA VAL A 481 -19.99 -22.79 8.84
C VAL A 481 -19.21 -23.09 10.11
N ASP A 482 -18.12 -23.86 9.98
CA ASP A 482 -17.24 -24.20 11.10
C ASP A 482 -16.52 -22.92 11.61
N ALA A 483 -16.08 -22.05 10.70
CA ALA A 483 -15.48 -20.77 11.07
C ALA A 483 -16.47 -19.86 11.81
N PHE A 484 -17.76 -19.85 11.43
CA PHE A 484 -18.80 -19.13 12.16
C PHE A 484 -19.01 -19.68 13.57
N ILE A 485 -19.04 -21.01 13.74
CA ILE A 485 -19.18 -21.67 15.03
C ILE A 485 -18.00 -21.32 15.95
N GLU A 486 -16.78 -21.38 15.45
CA GLU A 486 -15.58 -21.00 16.21
C GLU A 486 -15.59 -19.54 16.64
N LYS A 487 -16.03 -18.62 15.76
CA LYS A 487 -16.24 -17.22 16.12
C LYS A 487 -17.32 -17.07 17.19
N ALA A 488 -18.44 -17.78 17.06
CA ALA A 488 -19.52 -17.74 18.03
C ALA A 488 -19.08 -18.25 19.42
N LYS A 489 -18.15 -19.21 19.49
CA LYS A 489 -17.57 -19.71 20.76
C LYS A 489 -16.74 -18.65 21.50
N GLN A 490 -16.07 -17.76 20.77
CA GLN A 490 -15.25 -16.70 21.37
C GLN A 490 -16.11 -15.62 22.06
N TYR A 491 -17.36 -15.43 21.62
CA TYR A 491 -18.27 -14.41 22.16
C TYR A 491 -19.43 -15.06 22.93
N THR A 492 -19.19 -15.45 24.19
CA THR A 492 -20.17 -16.14 25.04
C THR A 492 -21.31 -15.24 25.49
N THR A 493 -21.05 -13.97 25.74
CA THR A 493 -22.03 -12.94 26.11
C THR A 493 -21.90 -11.75 25.17
N ILE A 494 -23.03 -11.32 24.60
CA ILE A 494 -23.11 -10.14 23.74
C ILE A 494 -24.07 -9.16 24.41
N ASP A 495 -23.55 -8.27 25.26
CA ASP A 495 -24.38 -7.31 26.01
C ASP A 495 -24.73 -6.10 25.17
N THR A 496 -23.79 -5.60 24.39
CA THR A 496 -23.96 -4.42 23.55
C THR A 496 -23.47 -4.69 22.13
N LEU A 497 -24.13 -4.05 21.16
CA LEU A 497 -23.75 -4.15 19.76
C LEU A 497 -22.58 -3.21 19.46
N THR A 498 -21.40 -3.77 19.22
CA THR A 498 -20.22 -3.00 18.83
C THR A 498 -20.02 -3.01 17.32
N PRO A 499 -19.40 -1.97 16.74
CA PRO A 499 -19.04 -1.96 15.32
C PRO A 499 -18.18 -3.16 14.88
N GLU A 500 -17.36 -3.69 15.78
CA GLU A 500 -16.50 -4.85 15.54
C GLU A 500 -17.34 -6.13 15.41
N LEU A 501 -18.25 -6.38 16.37
CA LEU A 501 -19.17 -7.51 16.33
C LEU A 501 -20.06 -7.48 15.09
N LEU A 502 -20.58 -6.30 14.74
CA LEU A 502 -21.37 -6.14 13.52
C LEU A 502 -20.61 -6.59 12.28
N ARG A 503 -19.37 -6.15 12.13
CA ARG A 503 -18.55 -6.46 10.95
C ARG A 503 -17.95 -7.87 10.97
N LEU A 504 -17.75 -8.42 12.15
CA LEU A 504 -17.29 -9.80 12.30
C LEU A 504 -18.35 -10.80 11.81
N PHE A 505 -19.62 -10.57 12.16
CA PHE A 505 -20.70 -11.50 11.88
C PHE A 505 -21.58 -11.12 10.70
N ILE A 506 -21.83 -9.82 10.47
CA ILE A 506 -22.82 -9.34 9.51
C ILE A 506 -22.14 -8.78 8.25
N GLN A 507 -22.58 -9.28 7.11
CA GLN A 507 -22.16 -8.81 5.80
C GLN A 507 -23.04 -7.64 5.33
N ARG A 508 -24.37 -7.77 5.50
CA ARG A 508 -25.35 -6.82 4.97
C ARG A 508 -26.68 -6.94 5.72
N ILE A 509 -27.36 -5.81 5.87
CA ILE A 509 -28.72 -5.73 6.42
C ILE A 509 -29.60 -5.07 5.36
N GLU A 510 -30.68 -5.71 4.97
CA GLU A 510 -31.63 -5.20 3.98
C GLU A 510 -32.96 -4.84 4.66
N ILE A 511 -33.41 -3.61 4.43
CA ILE A 511 -34.61 -3.06 5.00
C ILE A 511 -35.71 -3.00 3.92
N GLY A 512 -36.77 -3.74 4.11
CA GLY A 512 -37.96 -3.74 3.26
C GLY A 512 -38.91 -2.55 3.52
N GLU A 513 -39.94 -2.45 2.71
CA GLU A 513 -41.02 -1.49 2.92
C GLU A 513 -41.89 -1.90 4.12
N ARG A 514 -42.53 -0.96 4.79
CA ARG A 514 -43.53 -1.23 5.83
C ARG A 514 -44.87 -1.54 5.19
N ASP A 515 -45.60 -2.55 5.71
CA ASP A 515 -46.89 -2.94 5.20
C ASP A 515 -47.91 -1.79 5.28
N VAL A 516 -47.86 -1.01 6.36
CA VAL A 516 -48.70 0.18 6.53
C VAL A 516 -47.86 1.43 6.65
N LYS A 517 -48.01 2.36 5.70
CA LYS A 517 -47.28 3.63 5.68
C LYS A 517 -47.62 4.46 6.91
N TYR A 518 -46.60 5.04 7.54
CA TYR A 518 -46.68 5.92 8.70
C TYR A 518 -47.15 5.26 10.02
N SER A 519 -47.45 3.97 10.06
CA SER A 519 -47.75 3.27 11.30
C SER A 519 -46.45 2.87 12.05
N ARG A 520 -46.44 3.10 13.36
CA ARG A 520 -45.32 2.65 14.22
C ARG A 520 -45.31 1.15 14.45
N ASN A 521 -46.47 0.53 14.38
CA ASN A 521 -46.70 -0.91 14.67
C ASN A 521 -46.81 -1.75 13.38
N ALA A 522 -46.53 -1.17 12.20
CA ALA A 522 -46.53 -1.91 10.95
C ALA A 522 -45.38 -2.91 10.86
N SER A 523 -45.67 -4.10 10.35
CA SER A 523 -44.64 -5.08 10.10
C SER A 523 -43.65 -4.58 8.99
N GLN A 524 -42.41 -4.91 9.14
CA GLN A 524 -41.34 -4.51 8.21
C GLN A 524 -40.38 -5.68 8.04
N ALA A 525 -40.17 -6.11 6.81
CA ALA A 525 -39.22 -7.16 6.52
C ALA A 525 -37.77 -6.65 6.69
N ILE A 526 -36.99 -7.31 7.53
CA ILE A 526 -35.57 -7.03 7.74
C ILE A 526 -34.83 -8.33 7.49
N ARG A 527 -33.85 -8.30 6.55
CA ARG A 527 -33.00 -9.44 6.23
C ARG A 527 -31.60 -9.17 6.73
N ILE A 528 -31.11 -10.02 7.62
CA ILE A 528 -29.74 -9.95 8.15
C ILE A 528 -28.94 -11.05 7.46
N ILE A 529 -27.99 -10.64 6.64
CA ILE A 529 -27.11 -11.54 5.89
C ILE A 529 -25.80 -11.64 6.66
N TYR A 530 -25.53 -12.82 7.19
CA TYR A 530 -24.30 -13.13 7.91
C TYR A 530 -23.14 -13.37 6.94
N ARG A 531 -21.93 -13.03 7.35
CA ARG A 531 -20.73 -13.09 6.52
C ARG A 531 -20.39 -14.52 6.08
N ASP A 532 -20.44 -15.46 7.01
CA ASP A 532 -19.94 -16.82 6.78
C ASP A 532 -21.05 -17.80 6.39
N ILE A 533 -22.28 -17.54 6.80
CA ILE A 533 -23.41 -18.47 6.69
C ILE A 533 -24.59 -17.94 5.86
N GLY A 534 -24.53 -16.69 5.39
CA GLY A 534 -25.60 -16.09 4.58
C GLY A 534 -26.83 -15.73 5.40
N LEU A 535 -28.03 -15.99 4.85
CA LEU A 535 -29.32 -15.65 5.46
C LEU A 535 -29.78 -16.80 6.35
N VAL A 536 -30.03 -16.51 7.64
CA VAL A 536 -30.55 -17.48 8.62
C VAL A 536 -32.05 -17.23 8.84
N ASP A 537 -32.87 -18.27 8.71
CA ASP A 537 -34.31 -18.15 8.92
C ASP A 537 -34.70 -17.98 10.39
N SER A 538 -35.80 -17.26 10.60
CA SER A 538 -36.43 -17.10 11.91
C SER A 538 -37.02 -18.40 12.48
N ALA A 539 -37.12 -19.46 11.68
CA ALA A 539 -37.64 -20.76 12.10
C ALA A 539 -36.71 -21.55 13.06
N MET A 540 -35.49 -21.09 13.28
CA MET A 540 -34.61 -21.63 14.32
C MET A 540 -35.03 -21.10 15.70
N GLN A 541 -36.10 -21.64 16.28
CA GLN A 541 -36.42 -21.38 17.67
C GLN A 541 -35.77 -22.44 18.56
N PRO A 542 -35.17 -22.08 19.70
CA PRO A 542 -34.83 -23.06 20.72
C PRO A 542 -36.16 -23.64 21.27
N ASP A 543 -36.24 -24.96 21.33
CA ASP A 543 -37.35 -25.63 22.08
C ASP A 543 -37.36 -25.09 23.53
N GLU A 544 -38.47 -24.47 23.85
CA GLU A 544 -39.00 -24.14 25.16
C GLU A 544 -38.05 -23.71 26.29
N GLN A 545 -37.93 -22.43 26.45
CA GLN A 545 -38.40 -21.69 27.62
C GLN A 545 -38.49 -20.20 27.21
N GLN A 546 -39.68 -19.74 26.88
CA GLN A 546 -39.97 -18.34 26.66
C GLN A 546 -39.59 -17.53 27.90
N PRO A 547 -38.71 -16.55 27.85
CA PRO A 547 -38.79 -15.44 28.75
C PRO A 547 -40.04 -14.64 28.30
N LYS A 548 -41.01 -14.53 29.20
CA LYS A 548 -42.19 -13.71 29.04
C LYS A 548 -41.81 -12.37 28.44
N ILE A 549 -42.41 -12.07 27.29
CA ILE A 549 -42.39 -10.72 26.72
C ILE A 549 -42.99 -9.81 27.77
N LEU A 550 -42.18 -8.97 28.39
CA LEU A 550 -42.64 -7.88 29.22
C LEU A 550 -43.47 -6.94 28.33
N PRO A 551 -44.70 -6.58 28.77
CA PRO A 551 -45.52 -5.62 28.04
C PRO A 551 -44.79 -4.28 27.93
N PRO A 552 -45.13 -3.42 26.96
CA PRO A 552 -44.49 -2.13 26.80
C PRO A 552 -44.67 -1.31 28.08
N LEU A 553 -43.57 -0.74 28.60
CA LEU A 553 -43.57 0.21 29.71
C LEU A 553 -44.45 1.43 29.36
N SER A 554 -45.71 1.32 29.71
CA SER A 554 -46.64 2.43 29.87
C SER A 554 -47.10 2.46 31.34
N GLU A 555 -46.22 2.90 32.22
CA GLU A 555 -46.63 3.43 33.50
C GLU A 555 -45.81 4.67 33.80
N VAL A 556 -46.55 5.77 33.75
CA VAL A 556 -46.19 7.09 34.23
C VAL A 556 -46.00 6.99 35.74
N ILE A 557 -44.80 7.15 36.25
CA ILE A 557 -44.57 7.41 37.66
C ILE A 557 -44.80 8.91 37.88
N PRO A 558 -45.81 9.30 38.72
CA PRO A 558 -45.95 10.70 39.08
C PRO A 558 -44.82 11.13 40.01
N LEU A 559 -44.23 12.26 39.72
CA LEU A 559 -43.30 12.94 40.60
C LEU A 559 -44.02 13.37 41.89
N PRO A 560 -43.42 13.20 43.08
CA PRO A 560 -43.92 13.80 44.31
C PRO A 560 -43.69 15.30 44.31
N ALA A 561 -44.65 16.02 44.94
CA ALA A 561 -44.77 17.47 45.02
C ALA A 561 -43.56 18.21 45.62
#